data_8fca664aa64d8e571baf87e7f523652c
#
_entry.id   8fca664aa64d8e571baf87e7f523652c
#
_cell.length_a   1.000
_cell.length_b   1.000
_cell.length_c   1.000
_cell.angle_alpha   90.00
_cell.angle_beta   90.00
_cell.angle_gamma   90.00
#
_symmetry.space_group_name_H-M   'P 1'
#
loop_
_entity.id
_entity.type
_entity.pdbx_description
1 polymer ?
#
loop_
_entity_poly.entity_id
_entity_poly.type
_entity_poly.pdbx_seq_one_letter_code
_entity_poly.pdbx_strand_id
1 'polypeptide(L)'
;MKQKKQELQVAALENGTVIDHIPSDKLFAVVTLLNLEHMSNNITIGYNLKSRKLGIKGIIKISDKFFCDEEINRISVVAPHVMLNIIRDYEVVEKREVNMPNELKGIIKCNNPKCITNNEPMSTYFHVTDKEHCIVCCHYCEKELKREEIIIIQQDLLAE
;
A
#
# COMPACT_ATOMS: atom_id res chain seq x y z
N MET A 1 19.88 12.36 25.54
CA MET A 1 18.74 11.94 26.38
C MET A 1 17.37 12.25 25.79
N LYS A 2 17.18 13.36 25.08
CA LYS A 2 15.91 13.67 24.41
C LYS A 2 15.58 12.74 23.22
N GLN A 3 16.57 12.18 22.54
CA GLN A 3 16.37 11.24 21.42
C GLN A 3 15.83 9.88 21.86
N LYS A 4 16.23 9.38 23.02
CA LYS A 4 15.74 8.11 23.55
C LYS A 4 14.23 8.13 23.89
N LYS A 5 13.69 9.27 24.28
CA LYS A 5 12.26 9.39 24.60
C LYS A 5 11.38 9.42 23.34
N GLN A 6 11.89 9.91 22.20
CA GLN A 6 11.16 9.92 20.93
C GLN A 6 11.14 8.54 20.29
N GLU A 7 12.23 7.78 20.44
CA GLU A 7 12.30 6.40 19.92
C GLU A 7 11.41 5.44 20.68
N LEU A 8 11.14 5.71 21.96
CA LEU A 8 10.28 4.86 22.81
C LEU A 8 8.78 5.07 22.61
N GLN A 9 8.35 6.12 21.90
CA GLN A 9 6.93 6.35 21.61
C GLN A 9 6.36 5.34 20.64
N VAL A 10 7.19 4.63 19.90
CA VAL A 10 6.76 3.58 18.99
C VAL A 10 7.37 2.28 19.49
N ALA A 11 6.52 1.36 19.98
CA ALA A 11 6.96 0.09 20.52
C ALA A 11 7.88 -0.64 19.53
N ALA A 12 8.96 -1.21 20.04
CA ALA A 12 9.88 -2.00 19.23
C ALA A 12 9.17 -3.26 18.70
N LEU A 13 9.39 -3.56 17.44
CA LEU A 13 8.83 -4.72 16.77
C LEU A 13 9.90 -5.80 16.68
N GLU A 14 9.62 -7.00 17.21
CA GLU A 14 10.55 -8.13 17.14
C GLU A 14 10.68 -8.64 15.70
N ASN A 15 9.56 -9.02 15.11
CA ASN A 15 9.48 -9.48 13.72
C ASN A 15 8.25 -8.89 13.06
N GLY A 16 8.36 -8.49 11.83
CA GLY A 16 7.22 -7.99 11.06
C GLY A 16 7.60 -6.90 10.09
N THR A 17 6.63 -6.08 9.74
CA THR A 17 6.79 -5.00 8.77
C THR A 17 6.35 -3.67 9.36
N VAL A 18 7.14 -2.63 9.12
CA VAL A 18 6.77 -1.24 9.42
C VAL A 18 6.58 -0.52 8.08
N ILE A 19 5.39 0.03 7.90
CA ILE A 19 5.09 0.90 6.75
C ILE A 19 5.21 2.33 7.26
N ASP A 20 6.26 3.03 6.85
CA ASP A 20 6.56 4.38 7.30
C ASP A 20 6.39 5.40 6.17
N HIS A 21 6.37 6.67 6.53
CA HIS A 21 6.23 7.79 5.59
C HIS A 21 4.93 7.74 4.78
N ILE A 22 3.86 7.26 5.40
CA ILE A 22 2.53 7.27 4.78
C ILE A 22 1.99 8.70 4.89
N PRO A 23 1.59 9.35 3.77
CA PRO A 23 0.87 10.62 3.89
C PRO A 23 -0.34 10.46 4.79
N SER A 24 -0.55 11.37 5.76
CA SER A 24 -1.61 11.20 6.77
C SER A 24 -2.99 11.06 6.14
N ASP A 25 -3.25 11.74 5.03
CA ASP A 25 -4.53 11.64 4.32
C ASP A 25 -4.73 10.29 3.60
N LYS A 26 -3.68 9.47 3.49
CA LYS A 26 -3.73 8.14 2.86
C LYS A 26 -3.69 6.98 3.86
N LEU A 27 -3.46 7.27 5.15
CA LEU A 27 -3.28 6.22 6.17
C LEU A 27 -4.45 5.24 6.22
N PHE A 28 -5.66 5.73 6.33
CA PHE A 28 -6.84 4.87 6.45
C PHE A 28 -7.16 4.14 5.13
N ALA A 29 -6.82 4.73 3.99
CA ALA A 29 -6.91 4.04 2.70
C ALA A 29 -5.99 2.82 2.65
N VAL A 30 -4.76 2.93 3.19
CA VAL A 30 -3.82 1.81 3.28
C VAL A 30 -4.33 0.74 4.26
N VAL A 31 -4.87 1.16 5.41
CA VAL A 31 -5.46 0.25 6.41
C VAL A 31 -6.58 -0.59 5.77
N THR A 32 -7.47 0.05 5.04
CA THR A 32 -8.58 -0.62 4.35
C THR A 32 -8.06 -1.54 3.23
N LEU A 33 -7.13 -1.06 2.44
CA LEU A 33 -6.53 -1.81 1.34
C LEU A 33 -5.93 -3.13 1.79
N LEU A 34 -5.24 -3.12 2.92
CA LEU A 34 -4.56 -4.29 3.48
C LEU A 34 -5.45 -5.14 4.38
N ASN A 35 -6.72 -4.77 4.54
CA ASN A 35 -7.68 -5.46 5.42
C ASN A 35 -7.17 -5.60 6.86
N LEU A 36 -6.50 -4.59 7.38
CA LEU A 36 -5.87 -4.67 8.70
C LEU A 36 -6.87 -4.87 9.83
N GLU A 37 -8.07 -4.34 9.70
CA GLU A 37 -9.15 -4.48 10.70
C GLU A 37 -9.65 -5.92 10.84
N HIS A 38 -9.33 -6.81 9.90
CA HIS A 38 -9.68 -8.23 9.92
C HIS A 38 -8.50 -9.14 10.29
N MET A 39 -7.34 -8.57 10.56
CA MET A 39 -6.16 -9.32 10.99
C MET A 39 -6.16 -9.51 12.50
N SER A 40 -5.69 -10.69 12.93
CA SER A 40 -5.47 -10.98 14.35
C SER A 40 -4.08 -10.59 14.85
N ASN A 41 -3.21 -10.16 13.96
CA ASN A 41 -1.86 -9.71 14.28
C ASN A 41 -1.88 -8.49 15.19
N ASN A 42 -0.86 -8.32 16.02
CA ASN A 42 -0.68 -7.12 16.81
C ASN A 42 -0.29 -5.96 15.87
N ILE A 43 -1.12 -4.94 15.80
CA ILE A 43 -0.95 -3.82 14.89
C ILE A 43 -0.92 -2.52 15.68
N THR A 44 0.07 -1.68 15.41
CA THR A 44 0.16 -0.33 15.95
C THR A 44 0.06 0.66 14.81
N ILE A 45 -0.84 1.64 14.94
CA ILE A 45 -1.06 2.68 13.94
C ILE A 45 -0.77 4.03 14.57
N GLY A 46 0.14 4.79 13.96
CA GLY A 46 0.38 6.18 14.30
C GLY A 46 -0.24 7.10 13.27
N TYR A 47 -0.94 8.12 13.72
CA TYR A 47 -1.64 9.06 12.86
C TYR A 47 -1.25 10.51 13.19
N ASN A 48 -1.04 11.32 12.16
CA ASN A 48 -0.63 12.71 12.28
C ASN A 48 0.66 12.91 13.07
N LEU A 49 1.63 12.02 12.87
CA LEU A 49 2.95 12.14 13.48
C LEU A 49 3.77 13.22 12.78
N LYS A 50 4.62 13.92 13.52
CA LYS A 50 5.52 14.92 12.95
C LYS A 50 6.53 14.27 12.01
N SER A 51 6.68 14.81 10.81
CA SER A 51 7.60 14.34 9.81
C SER A 51 8.36 15.51 9.19
N ARG A 52 9.68 15.39 9.10
CA ARG A 52 10.52 16.40 8.43
C ARG A 52 10.28 16.39 6.92
N LYS A 53 9.99 15.22 6.35
CA LYS A 53 9.81 15.03 4.91
C LYS A 53 8.40 15.43 4.44
N LEU A 54 7.36 15.12 5.22
CA LEU A 54 5.97 15.25 4.82
C LEU A 54 5.18 16.29 5.63
N GLY A 55 5.78 16.89 6.67
CA GLY A 55 5.06 17.70 7.63
C GLY A 55 4.38 16.84 8.69
N ILE A 56 3.39 16.06 8.29
CA ILE A 56 2.78 15.02 9.12
C ILE A 56 2.73 13.70 8.34
N LYS A 57 2.77 12.59 9.05
CA LYS A 57 2.78 11.26 8.46
C LYS A 57 1.98 10.27 9.29
N GLY A 58 1.61 9.15 8.65
CA GLY A 58 1.15 7.95 9.31
C GLY A 58 2.23 6.87 9.32
N ILE A 59 2.11 5.95 10.27
CA ILE A 59 2.95 4.77 10.36
C ILE A 59 2.09 3.57 10.75
N ILE A 60 2.41 2.41 10.21
CA ILE A 60 1.72 1.15 10.53
C ILE A 60 2.79 0.12 10.87
N LYS A 61 2.68 -0.50 12.05
CA LYS A 61 3.53 -1.61 12.49
C LYS A 61 2.68 -2.85 12.62
N ILE A 62 3.08 -3.92 11.93
CA ILE A 62 2.34 -5.18 11.92
C ILE A 62 3.29 -6.29 12.35
N SER A 63 3.00 -6.92 13.51
CA SER A 63 3.78 -8.05 14.00
C SER A 63 3.55 -9.29 13.17
N ASP A 64 4.63 -10.01 12.88
CA ASP A 64 4.61 -11.31 12.22
C ASP A 64 3.93 -11.34 10.84
N LYS A 65 3.94 -10.20 10.14
CA LYS A 65 3.41 -10.09 8.78
C LYS A 65 4.48 -9.56 7.84
N PHE A 66 4.69 -10.27 6.75
CA PHE A 66 5.56 -9.87 5.64
C PHE A 66 4.74 -9.83 4.36
N PHE A 67 4.86 -8.76 3.59
CA PHE A 67 4.04 -8.55 2.40
C PHE A 67 4.69 -9.13 1.16
N CYS A 68 3.89 -9.74 0.30
CA CYS A 68 4.32 -10.19 -1.03
C CYS A 68 4.30 -9.02 -2.03
N ASP A 69 4.90 -9.23 -3.19
CA ASP A 69 5.01 -8.18 -4.22
C ASP A 69 3.64 -7.67 -4.69
N GLU A 70 2.64 -8.54 -4.78
CA GLU A 70 1.28 -8.14 -5.16
C GLU A 70 0.69 -7.16 -4.14
N GLU A 71 0.83 -7.45 -2.85
CA GLU A 71 0.36 -6.55 -1.78
C GLU A 71 1.09 -5.21 -1.81
N ILE A 72 2.41 -5.24 -2.06
CA ILE A 72 3.23 -4.03 -2.19
C ILE A 72 2.79 -3.20 -3.40
N ASN A 73 2.49 -3.85 -4.52
CA ASN A 73 1.99 -3.17 -5.71
C ASN A 73 0.64 -2.50 -5.47
N ARG A 74 -0.23 -3.12 -4.68
CA ARG A 74 -1.50 -2.50 -4.26
C ARG A 74 -1.27 -1.24 -3.43
N ILE A 75 -0.34 -1.30 -2.49
CA ILE A 75 0.05 -0.13 -1.69
C ILE A 75 0.56 1.00 -2.59
N SER A 76 1.34 0.69 -3.62
CA SER A 76 1.94 1.68 -4.52
C SER A 76 0.90 2.52 -5.27
N VAL A 77 -0.28 1.97 -5.52
CA VAL A 77 -1.36 2.69 -6.19
C VAL A 77 -1.98 3.76 -5.29
N VAL A 78 -2.12 3.45 -4.00
CA VAL A 78 -2.73 4.35 -3.01
C VAL A 78 -1.72 5.33 -2.45
N ALA A 79 -0.54 4.86 -2.09
CA ALA A 79 0.49 5.64 -1.41
C ALA A 79 1.87 5.29 -1.96
N PRO A 80 2.22 5.82 -3.14
CA PRO A 80 3.58 5.63 -3.66
C PRO A 80 4.60 6.33 -2.75
N HIS A 81 5.84 5.85 -2.77
CA HIS A 81 6.97 6.37 -2.00
C HIS A 81 6.92 6.13 -0.49
N VAL A 82 6.00 5.31 0.01
CA VAL A 82 6.08 4.85 1.40
C VAL A 82 7.30 3.95 1.58
N MET A 83 7.82 3.91 2.81
CA MET A 83 8.98 3.08 3.14
C MET A 83 8.53 1.83 3.85
N LEU A 84 8.93 0.67 3.34
CA LEU A 84 8.76 -0.61 4.02
C LEU A 84 10.05 -0.96 4.73
N ASN A 85 9.97 -1.16 6.04
CA ASN A 85 11.06 -1.67 6.85
C ASN A 85 10.72 -3.08 7.30
N ILE A 86 11.54 -4.03 6.92
CA ILE A 86 11.40 -5.43 7.34
C ILE A 86 12.20 -5.61 8.61
N ILE A 87 11.54 -6.06 9.67
CA ILE A 87 12.14 -6.22 11.00
C ILE A 87 12.28 -7.70 11.30
N ARG A 88 13.47 -8.10 11.76
CA ARG A 88 13.74 -9.43 12.29
C ARG A 88 14.66 -9.29 13.49
N ASP A 89 14.29 -9.95 14.59
CA ASP A 89 15.02 -9.90 15.86
C ASP A 89 15.30 -8.46 16.32
N TYR A 90 14.30 -7.59 16.23
CA TYR A 90 14.34 -6.17 16.61
C TYR A 90 15.22 -5.31 15.71
N GLU A 91 15.75 -5.84 14.62
CA GLU A 91 16.62 -5.11 13.70
C GLU A 91 15.99 -4.92 12.33
N VAL A 92 16.22 -3.78 11.70
CA VAL A 92 15.82 -3.53 10.32
C VAL A 92 16.78 -4.28 9.40
N VAL A 93 16.27 -5.35 8.78
CA VAL A 93 17.08 -6.17 7.85
C VAL A 93 16.94 -5.73 6.40
N GLU A 94 15.87 -4.99 6.08
CA GLU A 94 15.63 -4.46 4.73
C GLU A 94 14.85 -3.16 4.82
N LYS A 95 15.26 -2.17 4.03
CA LYS A 95 14.51 -0.94 3.77
C LYS A 95 14.20 -0.86 2.28
N ARG A 96 12.93 -0.69 1.96
CA ARG A 96 12.47 -0.66 0.57
C ARG A 96 11.49 0.48 0.37
N GLU A 97 11.75 1.33 -0.61
CA GLU A 97 10.78 2.32 -1.06
C GLU A 97 9.75 1.67 -1.98
N VAL A 98 8.47 1.92 -1.74
CA VAL A 98 7.39 1.40 -2.58
C VAL A 98 7.22 2.33 -3.78
N ASN A 99 7.41 1.78 -4.96
CA ASN A 99 7.24 2.49 -6.24
C ASN A 99 6.24 1.77 -7.11
N MET A 100 5.51 2.52 -7.93
CA MET A 100 4.59 1.92 -8.88
C MET A 100 5.36 1.07 -9.91
N PRO A 101 4.95 -0.17 -10.15
CA PRO A 101 5.53 -0.98 -11.20
C PRO A 101 5.08 -0.48 -12.58
N ASN A 102 5.64 -1.05 -13.64
CA ASN A 102 5.23 -0.71 -15.01
C ASN A 102 3.86 -1.28 -15.37
N GLU A 103 3.47 -2.36 -14.69
CA GLU A 103 2.25 -3.11 -14.97
C GLU A 103 1.53 -3.50 -13.68
N LEU A 104 0.19 -3.49 -13.71
CA LEU A 104 -0.67 -3.85 -12.60
C LEU A 104 -1.67 -4.91 -13.08
N LYS A 105 -1.62 -6.11 -12.50
CA LYS A 105 -2.50 -7.23 -12.85
C LYS A 105 -3.43 -7.56 -11.69
N GLY A 106 -4.75 -7.56 -11.96
CA GLY A 106 -5.75 -7.93 -10.97
C GLY A 106 -5.91 -6.96 -9.81
N ILE A 107 -5.41 -5.74 -9.95
CA ILE A 107 -5.41 -4.74 -8.87
C ILE A 107 -6.44 -3.65 -9.11
N ILE A 108 -6.58 -3.18 -10.35
CA ILE A 108 -7.44 -2.07 -10.73
C ILE A 108 -8.61 -2.57 -11.56
N LYS A 109 -9.81 -2.11 -11.22
CA LYS A 109 -11.01 -2.38 -12.01
C LYS A 109 -11.09 -1.39 -13.18
N CYS A 110 -11.33 -1.89 -14.39
CA CYS A 110 -11.60 -1.03 -15.53
C CYS A 110 -12.97 -0.36 -15.37
N ASN A 111 -13.05 0.95 -15.59
CA ASN A 111 -14.31 1.69 -15.47
C ASN A 111 -15.12 1.73 -16.77
N ASN A 112 -14.64 1.08 -17.83
CA ASN A 112 -15.36 0.95 -19.09
C ASN A 112 -16.32 -0.24 -19.01
N PRO A 113 -17.66 -0.02 -18.99
CA PRO A 113 -18.62 -1.11 -18.89
C PRO A 113 -18.52 -2.11 -20.05
N LYS A 114 -18.00 -1.69 -21.18
CA LYS A 114 -17.82 -2.53 -22.38
C LYS A 114 -16.51 -3.29 -22.42
N CYS A 115 -15.60 -3.03 -21.46
CA CYS A 115 -14.33 -3.76 -21.40
C CYS A 115 -14.59 -5.25 -21.14
N ILE A 116 -13.84 -6.11 -21.81
CA ILE A 116 -13.96 -7.57 -21.66
C ILE A 116 -13.75 -8.01 -20.21
N THR A 117 -12.92 -7.30 -19.45
CA THR A 117 -12.65 -7.62 -18.04
C THR A 117 -13.88 -7.42 -17.14
N ASN A 118 -14.86 -6.63 -17.57
CA ASN A 118 -16.13 -6.43 -16.86
C ASN A 118 -17.24 -7.37 -17.35
N ASN A 119 -17.01 -8.11 -18.43
CA ASN A 119 -18.02 -8.97 -19.05
C ASN A 119 -17.61 -10.46 -19.03
N GLU A 120 -16.38 -10.76 -18.76
CA GLU A 120 -15.85 -12.11 -18.67
C GLU A 120 -15.09 -12.29 -17.33
N PRO A 121 -15.05 -13.51 -16.77
CA PRO A 121 -14.32 -13.78 -15.52
C PRO A 121 -12.82 -13.87 -15.77
N MET A 122 -12.17 -12.73 -15.89
CA MET A 122 -10.74 -12.64 -16.14
C MET A 122 -10.10 -11.51 -15.34
N SER A 123 -8.81 -11.64 -15.07
CA SER A 123 -8.06 -10.62 -14.38
C SER A 123 -7.87 -9.38 -15.24
N THR A 124 -7.92 -8.22 -14.60
CA THR A 124 -7.59 -6.96 -15.27
C THR A 124 -6.07 -6.85 -15.48
N TYR A 125 -5.68 -6.04 -16.44
CA TYR A 125 -4.30 -5.78 -16.77
C TYR A 125 -4.17 -4.32 -17.19
N PHE A 126 -3.36 -3.56 -16.46
CA PHE A 126 -3.11 -2.16 -16.74
C PHE A 126 -1.63 -1.88 -16.91
N HIS A 127 -1.31 -1.00 -17.84
CA HIS A 127 0.03 -0.44 -18.01
C HIS A 127 0.09 0.92 -17.33
N VAL A 128 1.14 1.16 -16.55
CA VAL A 128 1.37 2.46 -15.93
C VAL A 128 2.07 3.36 -16.94
N THR A 129 1.36 4.35 -17.47
CA THR A 129 1.88 5.24 -18.49
C THR A 129 2.56 6.48 -17.92
N ASP A 130 2.14 6.91 -16.73
CA ASP A 130 2.75 8.02 -16.00
C ASP A 130 2.76 7.70 -14.51
N LYS A 131 3.94 7.38 -13.98
CA LYS A 131 4.10 7.03 -12.57
C LYS A 131 3.95 8.22 -11.64
N GLU A 132 4.37 9.41 -12.08
CA GLU A 132 4.31 10.61 -11.27
C GLU A 132 2.87 11.05 -11.03
N HIS A 133 2.04 11.03 -12.07
CA HIS A 133 0.65 11.45 -12.00
C HIS A 133 -0.32 10.29 -11.80
N CYS A 134 0.18 9.08 -11.69
CA CYS A 134 -0.62 7.85 -11.52
C CYS A 134 -1.66 7.69 -12.62
N ILE A 135 -1.19 7.66 -13.88
CA ILE A 135 -2.04 7.43 -15.04
C ILE A 135 -1.80 6.00 -15.54
N VAL A 136 -2.88 5.26 -15.72
CA VAL A 136 -2.84 3.86 -16.14
C VAL A 136 -3.71 3.65 -17.37
N CYS A 137 -3.36 2.67 -18.19
CA CYS A 137 -4.06 2.34 -19.42
C CYS A 137 -4.46 0.86 -19.42
N CYS A 138 -5.73 0.56 -19.65
CA CYS A 138 -6.20 -0.80 -19.74
C CYS A 138 -5.59 -1.51 -20.95
N HIS A 139 -5.01 -2.69 -20.73
CA HIS A 139 -4.40 -3.50 -21.78
C HIS A 139 -5.41 -3.91 -22.85
N TYR A 140 -6.66 -4.18 -22.45
CA TYR A 140 -7.68 -4.76 -23.33
C TYR A 140 -8.49 -3.73 -24.09
N CYS A 141 -9.01 -2.71 -23.41
CA CYS A 141 -9.85 -1.68 -24.06
C CYS A 141 -9.10 -0.36 -24.33
N GLU A 142 -7.86 -0.27 -23.86
CA GLU A 142 -6.99 0.91 -24.04
C GLU A 142 -7.51 2.20 -23.40
N LYS A 143 -8.52 2.10 -22.53
CA LYS A 143 -9.00 3.27 -21.80
C LYS A 143 -7.97 3.69 -20.75
N GLU A 144 -7.69 4.99 -20.72
CA GLU A 144 -6.81 5.62 -19.76
C GLU A 144 -7.59 6.04 -18.52
N LEU A 145 -7.04 5.75 -17.34
CA LEU A 145 -7.59 6.16 -16.06
C LEU A 145 -6.60 7.08 -15.35
N LYS A 146 -7.11 8.18 -14.83
CA LYS A 146 -6.38 9.08 -13.93
C LYS A 146 -6.53 8.59 -12.49
N ARG A 147 -5.70 9.11 -11.59
CA ARG A 147 -5.70 8.74 -10.17
C ARG A 147 -7.10 8.75 -9.55
N GLU A 148 -7.89 9.79 -9.82
CA GLU A 148 -9.23 9.95 -9.25
C GLU A 148 -10.24 8.92 -9.74
N GLU A 149 -9.96 8.30 -10.89
CA GLU A 149 -10.82 7.32 -11.52
C GLU A 149 -10.49 5.88 -11.14
N ILE A 150 -9.36 5.66 -10.45
CA ILE A 150 -8.89 4.33 -10.11
C ILE A 150 -9.72 3.73 -8.98
N ILE A 151 -10.28 2.56 -9.23
CA ILE A 151 -10.95 1.73 -8.24
C ILE A 151 -10.11 0.46 -8.05
N ILE A 152 -9.68 0.23 -6.82
CA ILE A 152 -8.88 -0.96 -6.49
C ILE A 152 -9.82 -2.12 -6.21
N ILE A 153 -9.53 -3.27 -6.82
CA ILE A 153 -10.28 -4.50 -6.61
C ILE A 153 -10.02 -4.98 -5.18
N GLN A 154 -11.08 -5.11 -4.38
CA GLN A 154 -10.99 -5.67 -3.03
C GLN A 154 -10.68 -7.16 -3.11
N GLN A 155 -9.78 -7.61 -2.26
CA GLN A 155 -9.57 -9.04 -2.10
C GLN A 155 -10.78 -9.64 -1.40
N ASP A 156 -11.26 -10.77 -1.92
CA ASP A 156 -12.35 -11.49 -1.29
C ASP A 156 -11.85 -12.15 -0.01
N LEU A 157 -12.34 -11.67 1.14
CA LEU A 157 -11.99 -12.20 2.45
C LEU A 157 -12.59 -13.59 2.71
N LEU A 158 -13.51 -14.04 1.86
CA LEU A 158 -14.19 -15.33 1.99
C LEU A 158 -13.52 -16.44 1.19
N ALA A 159 -12.44 -16.15 0.50
CA ALA A 159 -11.74 -17.12 -0.36
C ALA A 159 -10.68 -17.96 0.39
N GLU A 160 -10.79 -18.06 1.71
CA GLU A 160 -9.96 -18.97 2.49
C GLU A 160 -10.61 -20.35 2.61
#